data_b981cbd2681fac768f5a9eebf39ef260
#
_entry.id   b981cbd2681fac768f5a9eebf39ef260
#
_cell.length_a   1.000
_cell.length_b   1.000
_cell.length_c   1.000
_cell.angle_alpha   90.00
_cell.angle_beta   90.00
_cell.angle_gamma   90.00
#
_symmetry.space_group_name_H-M   'P 1'
#
loop_
_entity.id
_entity.type
_entity.pdbx_description
1 polymer ?
#
loop_
_entity_poly.entity_id
_entity_poly.type
_entity_poly.pdbx_seq_one_letter_code
_entity_poly.pdbx_strand_id
1 'polypeptide(L)'
;MFSAYYFPTFAITMERIQSLFERYSGTREYRITPLPSSGGNRQYFRIIWNEGSCIAAVGTDLRENEAFFYLDRHFSQLGLPVPEILAVSEDRTVYLQEDLGDTTLFDAVAAGRKSGSYSQDEKALLRTAIETLPAFQYVGASGMDFSQCGPVRYFDRTSVMFDLNYLKYCFLKPSGLEFDEMELEEDFRRLCDRLLVCCSENFQYRDFQGRNIMITPEGGMKFIDFQGGRMGPVHYDLASFVWQAKARYSPQLKEELTEAYLEAQSHYAVVRRKDFLTDLRQFVLFRTLQVLGAYGFRGMFERKPHFLESIPYAMDNLQELFTSGTFPEYPCLCRILEELIPLYGHRQPRQDGRLMIRIFSFSYKKGIPDDSSGNGGGYVFDCRGIPNPGRMPEYRGMTGLDAPVIDFLKGYPETEEFARHTAALADMHVDNYLERGFTDLMFSFGCTGGRHRSVYFAERLADHLEEKYGSTGKLHAVLIHREQNLEREVIR
;
A
#
# COMPACT_ATOMS: atom_id res chain seq x y z
N MET A 1 9.66 -29.99 -7.65
CA MET A 1 10.13 -29.72 -9.03
C MET A 1 9.74 -28.29 -9.37
N PHE A 2 10.66 -27.33 -9.19
CA PHE A 2 10.44 -25.94 -9.60
C PHE A 2 10.61 -25.89 -11.11
N SER A 3 9.53 -25.61 -11.83
CA SER A 3 9.57 -25.28 -13.25
C SER A 3 10.36 -23.97 -13.39
N ALA A 4 11.58 -24.07 -13.92
CA ALA A 4 12.34 -22.92 -14.35
C ALA A 4 11.57 -22.28 -15.49
N TYR A 5 10.87 -21.16 -15.25
CA TYR A 5 10.38 -20.31 -16.31
C TYR A 5 11.58 -19.80 -17.10
N TYR A 6 11.75 -20.32 -18.28
CA TYR A 6 12.74 -19.89 -19.26
C TYR A 6 12.32 -18.47 -19.71
N PHE A 7 12.89 -17.45 -19.09
CA PHE A 7 12.89 -16.13 -19.69
C PHE A 7 13.76 -16.23 -20.94
N PRO A 8 13.25 -15.94 -22.14
CA PRO A 8 14.10 -15.83 -23.31
C PRO A 8 15.22 -14.85 -22.97
N THR A 9 16.45 -15.15 -23.34
CA THR A 9 17.56 -14.23 -23.12
C THR A 9 17.18 -12.87 -23.71
N PHE A 10 17.62 -11.79 -23.08
CA PHE A 10 17.34 -10.41 -23.53
C PHE A 10 17.54 -10.24 -25.05
N ALA A 11 18.54 -10.90 -25.62
CA ALA A 11 18.82 -10.91 -27.07
C ALA A 11 17.65 -11.48 -27.90
N ILE A 12 17.08 -12.62 -27.50
CA ILE A 12 15.95 -13.25 -28.22
C ILE A 12 14.70 -12.35 -28.13
N THR A 13 14.47 -11.72 -26.99
CA THR A 13 13.37 -10.77 -26.83
C THR A 13 13.52 -9.58 -27.77
N MET A 14 14.73 -9.02 -27.87
CA MET A 14 15.02 -7.88 -28.76
C MET A 14 14.83 -8.24 -30.23
N GLU A 15 15.34 -9.40 -30.68
CA GLU A 15 15.15 -9.86 -32.08
C GLU A 15 13.67 -9.98 -32.44
N ARG A 16 12.83 -10.44 -31.52
CA ARG A 16 11.38 -10.59 -31.76
C ARG A 16 10.69 -9.24 -31.86
N ILE A 17 11.03 -8.29 -30.99
CA ILE A 17 10.53 -6.91 -31.08
C ILE A 17 10.94 -6.28 -32.41
N GLN A 18 12.21 -6.37 -32.77
CA GLN A 18 12.75 -5.82 -34.03
C GLN A 18 12.04 -6.41 -35.26
N SER A 19 11.92 -7.74 -35.30
CA SER A 19 11.23 -8.41 -36.40
C SER A 19 9.77 -7.97 -36.55
N LEU A 20 9.04 -7.81 -35.44
CA LEU A 20 7.66 -7.34 -35.47
C LEU A 20 7.59 -5.88 -35.94
N PHE A 21 8.45 -5.02 -35.38
CA PHE A 21 8.46 -3.59 -35.69
C PHE A 21 8.87 -3.34 -37.16
N GLU A 22 9.91 -4.00 -37.67
CA GLU A 22 10.35 -3.86 -39.07
C GLU A 22 9.27 -4.30 -40.05
N ARG A 23 8.48 -5.32 -39.72
CA ARG A 23 7.31 -5.71 -40.55
C ARG A 23 6.19 -4.67 -40.50
N TYR A 24 5.97 -4.03 -39.33
CA TYR A 24 4.94 -3.02 -39.18
C TYR A 24 5.31 -1.70 -39.83
N SER A 25 6.50 -1.19 -39.57
CA SER A 25 6.93 0.15 -40.01
C SER A 25 7.61 0.19 -41.38
N GLY A 26 8.15 -0.95 -41.84
CA GLY A 26 8.96 -1.02 -43.07
C GLY A 26 10.36 -0.39 -42.97
N THR A 27 10.74 0.16 -41.79
CA THR A 27 12.05 0.77 -41.55
C THR A 27 12.94 -0.05 -40.63
N ARG A 28 14.26 0.11 -40.81
CA ARG A 28 15.29 -0.42 -39.90
C ARG A 28 16.01 0.68 -39.10
N GLU A 29 15.59 1.92 -39.31
CA GLU A 29 16.15 3.08 -38.60
C GLU A 29 15.26 3.47 -37.42
N TYR A 30 15.56 2.91 -36.26
CA TYR A 30 14.82 3.15 -35.01
C TYR A 30 15.70 2.95 -33.79
N ARG A 31 15.21 3.46 -32.66
CA ARG A 31 15.83 3.27 -31.35
C ARG A 31 14.83 2.57 -30.40
N ILE A 32 15.29 1.52 -29.71
CA ILE A 32 14.52 0.84 -28.68
C ILE A 32 15.09 1.16 -27.31
N THR A 33 14.23 1.55 -26.38
CA THR A 33 14.57 1.81 -24.96
C THR A 33 13.64 1.03 -24.04
N PRO A 34 14.18 0.31 -23.04
CA PRO A 34 13.33 -0.36 -22.04
C PRO A 34 12.62 0.67 -21.18
N LEU A 35 11.36 0.40 -20.84
CA LEU A 35 10.59 1.17 -19.88
C LEU A 35 10.63 0.50 -18.50
N PRO A 36 10.48 1.28 -17.40
CA PRO A 36 10.42 0.72 -16.05
C PRO A 36 9.28 -0.31 -15.91
N SER A 37 9.59 -1.46 -15.32
CA SER A 37 8.59 -2.49 -15.03
C SER A 37 7.71 -2.07 -13.84
N SER A 38 6.39 -2.07 -14.00
CA SER A 38 5.41 -1.70 -12.97
C SER A 38 4.89 -2.87 -12.12
N GLY A 39 5.67 -3.95 -11.97
CA GLY A 39 5.35 -5.04 -11.03
C GLY A 39 4.62 -6.25 -11.61
N GLY A 40 4.28 -6.27 -12.88
CA GLY A 40 3.80 -7.44 -13.62
C GLY A 40 4.93 -8.24 -14.27
N ASN A 41 4.59 -9.37 -14.92
CA ASN A 41 5.54 -10.18 -15.70
C ASN A 41 5.76 -9.65 -17.12
N ARG A 42 5.07 -8.58 -17.52
CA ARG A 42 5.24 -7.94 -18.82
C ARG A 42 6.42 -7.00 -18.83
N GLN A 43 7.13 -6.96 -19.97
CA GLN A 43 8.21 -6.01 -20.26
C GLN A 43 7.75 -5.05 -21.33
N TYR A 44 8.07 -3.78 -21.17
CA TYR A 44 7.69 -2.73 -22.11
C TYR A 44 8.93 -2.05 -22.65
N PHE A 45 8.89 -1.70 -23.96
CA PHE A 45 9.97 -1.03 -24.66
C PHE A 45 9.37 0.07 -25.53
N ARG A 46 9.92 1.27 -25.48
CA ARG A 46 9.56 2.34 -26.41
C ARG A 46 10.43 2.25 -27.64
N ILE A 47 9.79 2.28 -28.80
CA ILE A 47 10.44 2.32 -30.12
C ILE A 47 10.18 3.70 -30.69
N ILE A 48 11.25 4.39 -31.07
CA ILE A 48 11.19 5.73 -31.70
C ILE A 48 11.84 5.65 -33.07
N TRP A 49 11.13 6.16 -34.09
CA TRP A 49 11.62 6.29 -35.44
C TRP A 49 11.23 7.66 -36.00
N ASN A 50 11.59 7.95 -37.28
CA ASN A 50 11.38 9.29 -37.85
C ASN A 50 9.91 9.73 -37.94
N GLU A 51 8.97 8.78 -38.03
CA GLU A 51 7.54 9.08 -38.20
C GLU A 51 6.75 9.05 -36.86
N GLY A 52 7.37 8.63 -35.76
CA GLY A 52 6.69 8.59 -34.49
C GLY A 52 7.30 7.68 -33.42
N SER A 53 6.46 7.24 -32.50
CA SER A 53 6.82 6.28 -31.47
C SER A 53 5.71 5.26 -31.22
N CYS A 54 6.09 4.07 -30.75
CA CYS A 54 5.15 3.08 -30.25
C CYS A 54 5.74 2.32 -29.07
N ILE A 55 4.88 1.59 -28.36
CA ILE A 55 5.28 0.73 -27.26
C ILE A 55 5.23 -0.73 -27.71
N ALA A 56 6.36 -1.44 -27.60
CA ALA A 56 6.39 -2.89 -27.69
C ALA A 56 6.19 -3.51 -26.32
N ALA A 57 5.22 -4.39 -26.19
CA ALA A 57 4.96 -5.16 -24.98
C ALA A 57 5.30 -6.63 -25.21
N VAL A 58 5.97 -7.23 -24.22
CA VAL A 58 6.36 -8.65 -24.22
C VAL A 58 5.71 -9.32 -23.02
N GLY A 59 4.80 -10.25 -23.27
CA GLY A 59 4.07 -11.02 -22.24
C GLY A 59 4.16 -12.51 -22.52
N THR A 60 4.58 -13.29 -21.52
CA THR A 60 4.72 -14.75 -21.62
C THR A 60 3.42 -15.51 -21.31
N ASP A 61 2.46 -14.85 -20.61
CA ASP A 61 1.14 -15.44 -20.37
C ASP A 61 0.21 -15.16 -21.56
N LEU A 62 0.03 -16.18 -22.39
CA LEU A 62 -0.82 -16.10 -23.58
C LEU A 62 -2.30 -15.85 -23.23
N ARG A 63 -2.79 -16.36 -22.10
CA ARG A 63 -4.19 -16.17 -21.71
C ARG A 63 -4.46 -14.71 -21.37
N GLU A 64 -3.52 -14.09 -20.67
CA GLU A 64 -3.59 -12.66 -20.35
C GLU A 64 -3.47 -11.78 -21.61
N ASN A 65 -2.58 -12.15 -22.54
CA ASN A 65 -2.46 -11.43 -23.79
C ASN A 65 -3.73 -11.55 -24.65
N GLU A 66 -4.32 -12.76 -24.76
CA GLU A 66 -5.58 -12.96 -25.50
C GLU A 66 -6.73 -12.15 -24.92
N ALA A 67 -6.85 -12.14 -23.59
CA ALA A 67 -7.84 -11.31 -22.91
C ALA A 67 -7.63 -9.82 -23.21
N PHE A 68 -6.37 -9.35 -23.18
CA PHE A 68 -6.05 -7.98 -23.53
C PHE A 68 -6.46 -7.65 -24.97
N PHE A 69 -6.08 -8.48 -25.95
CA PHE A 69 -6.41 -8.25 -27.36
C PHE A 69 -7.92 -8.29 -27.64
N TYR A 70 -8.63 -9.16 -26.94
CA TYR A 70 -10.09 -9.24 -27.06
C TYR A 70 -10.75 -7.96 -26.50
N LEU A 71 -10.41 -7.57 -25.27
CA LEU A 71 -10.98 -6.41 -24.60
C LEU A 71 -10.63 -5.10 -25.31
N ASP A 72 -9.39 -4.94 -25.72
CA ASP A 72 -8.93 -3.77 -26.46
C ASP A 72 -9.73 -3.56 -27.75
N ARG A 73 -9.85 -4.62 -28.56
CA ARG A 73 -10.64 -4.58 -29.81
C ARG A 73 -12.10 -4.25 -29.53
N HIS A 74 -12.67 -4.86 -28.49
CA HIS A 74 -14.07 -4.65 -28.12
C HIS A 74 -14.30 -3.19 -27.69
N PHE A 75 -13.45 -2.66 -26.84
CA PHE A 75 -13.55 -1.28 -26.38
C PHE A 75 -13.30 -0.26 -27.48
N SER A 76 -12.29 -0.49 -28.33
CA SER A 76 -12.02 0.37 -29.48
C SER A 76 -13.19 0.43 -30.45
N GLN A 77 -13.85 -0.71 -30.73
CA GLN A 77 -15.05 -0.75 -31.58
C GLN A 77 -16.24 0.02 -30.98
N LEU A 78 -16.31 0.14 -29.66
CA LEU A 78 -17.33 0.92 -28.95
C LEU A 78 -16.93 2.39 -28.77
N GLY A 79 -15.75 2.80 -29.27
CA GLY A 79 -15.24 4.16 -29.12
C GLY A 79 -14.75 4.52 -27.72
N LEU A 80 -14.50 3.52 -26.87
CA LEU A 80 -13.94 3.76 -25.53
C LEU A 80 -12.44 4.09 -25.63
N PRO A 81 -11.92 4.97 -24.78
CA PRO A 81 -10.57 5.51 -24.88
C PRO A 81 -9.50 4.54 -24.36
N VAL A 82 -9.17 3.53 -25.14
CA VAL A 82 -8.09 2.56 -24.92
C VAL A 82 -6.94 2.77 -25.92
N PRO A 83 -5.71 2.27 -25.67
CA PRO A 83 -4.62 2.35 -26.62
C PRO A 83 -4.96 1.57 -27.91
N GLU A 84 -4.42 1.97 -29.04
CA GLU A 84 -4.55 1.21 -30.28
C GLU A 84 -3.50 0.09 -30.33
N ILE A 85 -3.91 -1.15 -30.64
CA ILE A 85 -2.99 -2.25 -30.94
C ILE A 85 -2.57 -2.14 -32.42
N LEU A 86 -1.29 -1.87 -32.67
CA LEU A 86 -0.73 -1.62 -34.01
C LEU A 86 -0.33 -2.90 -34.71
N ALA A 87 0.26 -3.86 -34.01
CA ALA A 87 0.67 -5.15 -34.56
C ALA A 87 0.80 -6.21 -33.45
N VAL A 88 0.63 -7.48 -33.82
CA VAL A 88 0.79 -8.63 -32.92
C VAL A 88 1.66 -9.69 -33.58
N SER A 89 2.60 -10.29 -32.86
CA SER A 89 3.43 -11.40 -33.33
C SER A 89 2.59 -12.66 -33.55
N GLU A 90 3.05 -13.55 -34.44
CA GLU A 90 2.36 -14.81 -34.75
C GLU A 90 2.14 -15.69 -33.51
N ASP A 91 3.10 -15.72 -32.60
CA ASP A 91 3.04 -16.48 -31.37
C ASP A 91 2.33 -15.72 -30.20
N ARG A 92 1.83 -14.49 -30.50
CA ARG A 92 1.03 -13.65 -29.62
C ARG A 92 1.69 -13.29 -28.29
N THR A 93 3.01 -13.36 -28.21
CA THR A 93 3.78 -13.00 -27.01
C THR A 93 4.38 -11.60 -27.08
N VAL A 94 4.47 -11.00 -28.29
CA VAL A 94 4.93 -9.64 -28.52
C VAL A 94 3.86 -8.87 -29.30
N TYR A 95 3.58 -7.66 -28.89
CA TYR A 95 2.67 -6.78 -29.62
C TYR A 95 3.15 -5.32 -29.55
N LEU A 96 2.75 -4.55 -30.55
CA LEU A 96 2.97 -3.11 -30.63
C LEU A 96 1.66 -2.40 -30.33
N GLN A 97 1.73 -1.36 -29.53
CA GLN A 97 0.59 -0.51 -29.21
C GLN A 97 0.97 0.97 -29.26
N GLU A 98 -0.02 1.82 -29.32
CA GLU A 98 0.09 3.28 -29.26
C GLU A 98 0.97 3.73 -28.09
N ASP A 99 1.85 4.71 -28.33
CA ASP A 99 2.64 5.37 -27.29
C ASP A 99 1.85 6.53 -26.71
N LEU A 100 1.39 6.38 -25.50
CA LEU A 100 0.56 7.36 -24.78
C LEU A 100 1.37 8.41 -24.01
N GLY A 101 2.70 8.43 -24.18
CA GLY A 101 3.60 9.28 -23.43
C GLY A 101 3.97 8.71 -22.04
N ASP A 102 4.38 9.58 -21.14
CA ASP A 102 4.96 9.18 -19.84
C ASP A 102 4.13 9.61 -18.63
N THR A 103 3.06 10.37 -18.84
CA THR A 103 2.31 10.99 -17.75
C THR A 103 1.08 10.17 -17.41
N THR A 104 1.07 9.58 -16.22
CA THR A 104 -0.16 8.99 -15.65
C THR A 104 -1.01 10.04 -14.94
N LEU A 105 -2.30 9.79 -14.78
CA LEU A 105 -3.16 10.63 -13.93
C LEU A 105 -2.60 10.71 -12.50
N PHE A 106 -2.02 9.60 -11.99
CA PHE A 106 -1.38 9.57 -10.67
C PHE A 106 -0.21 10.56 -10.58
N ASP A 107 0.57 10.75 -11.64
CA ASP A 107 1.68 11.70 -11.69
C ASP A 107 1.18 13.13 -11.92
N ALA A 108 0.17 13.31 -12.78
CA ALA A 108 -0.43 14.60 -13.06
C ALA A 108 -1.02 15.29 -11.82
N VAL A 109 -1.49 14.49 -10.84
CA VAL A 109 -2.04 15.01 -9.56
C VAL A 109 -1.07 14.83 -8.38
N ALA A 110 0.24 14.78 -8.64
CA ALA A 110 1.25 14.53 -7.62
C ALA A 110 1.35 15.63 -6.56
N ALA A 111 1.11 16.89 -6.94
CA ALA A 111 1.17 18.03 -6.02
C ALA A 111 0.04 17.97 -4.99
N GLY A 112 -1.19 17.74 -5.43
CA GLY A 112 -2.34 17.55 -4.54
C GLY A 112 -2.19 16.35 -3.63
N ARG A 113 -1.68 15.22 -4.16
CA ARG A 113 -1.40 14.02 -3.37
C ARG A 113 -0.34 14.27 -2.29
N LYS A 114 0.72 15.03 -2.61
CA LYS A 114 1.78 15.35 -1.65
C LYS A 114 1.30 16.29 -0.54
N SER A 115 0.55 17.33 -0.91
CA SER A 115 0.06 18.35 0.03
C SER A 115 -1.20 17.91 0.81
N GLY A 116 -1.97 16.95 0.28
CA GLY A 116 -3.31 16.60 0.76
C GLY A 116 -4.40 17.59 0.31
N SER A 117 -4.02 18.57 -0.56
CA SER A 117 -4.95 19.61 -1.09
C SER A 117 -4.81 19.67 -2.61
N TYR A 118 -5.85 19.28 -3.33
CA TYR A 118 -5.90 19.21 -4.78
C TYR A 118 -6.36 20.54 -5.39
N SER A 119 -5.63 21.02 -6.40
CA SER A 119 -6.02 22.19 -7.18
C SER A 119 -7.29 21.93 -8.01
N GLN A 120 -7.91 22.99 -8.55
CA GLN A 120 -9.09 22.83 -9.42
C GLN A 120 -8.78 22.04 -10.68
N ASP A 121 -7.59 22.24 -11.28
CA ASP A 121 -7.15 21.49 -12.46
C ASP A 121 -6.95 20.01 -12.16
N GLU A 122 -6.31 19.68 -11.02
CA GLU A 122 -6.16 18.29 -10.56
C GLU A 122 -7.51 17.63 -10.28
N LYS A 123 -8.44 18.36 -9.65
CA LYS A 123 -9.83 17.89 -9.43
C LYS A 123 -10.57 17.66 -10.74
N ALA A 124 -10.40 18.55 -11.73
CA ALA A 124 -11.01 18.39 -13.05
C ALA A 124 -10.52 17.11 -13.74
N LEU A 125 -9.19 16.81 -13.68
CA LEU A 125 -8.64 15.56 -14.21
C LEU A 125 -9.23 14.32 -13.50
N LEU A 126 -9.30 14.34 -12.17
CA LEU A 126 -9.89 13.25 -11.40
C LEU A 126 -11.36 13.05 -11.73
N ARG A 127 -12.11 14.15 -11.89
CA ARG A 127 -13.52 14.16 -12.27
C ARG A 127 -13.72 13.56 -13.66
N THR A 128 -12.97 13.99 -14.67
CA THR A 128 -13.03 13.44 -16.03
C THR A 128 -12.77 11.92 -16.03
N ALA A 129 -11.78 11.48 -15.27
CA ALA A 129 -11.46 10.04 -15.16
C ALA A 129 -12.63 9.24 -14.58
N ILE A 130 -13.23 9.70 -13.47
CA ILE A 130 -14.31 8.97 -12.81
C ILE A 130 -15.64 9.03 -13.59
N GLU A 131 -15.91 10.11 -14.30
CA GLU A 131 -17.08 10.27 -15.19
C GLU A 131 -16.99 9.33 -16.41
N THR A 132 -15.79 8.91 -16.82
CA THR A 132 -15.59 7.96 -17.90
C THR A 132 -15.87 6.50 -17.48
N LEU A 133 -15.72 6.17 -16.19
CA LEU A 133 -15.87 4.81 -15.69
C LEU A 133 -17.22 4.15 -16.03
N PRO A 134 -18.39 4.80 -15.89
CA PRO A 134 -19.67 4.20 -16.27
C PRO A 134 -19.74 3.77 -17.74
N ALA A 135 -19.08 4.47 -18.65
CA ALA A 135 -19.02 4.05 -20.06
C ALA A 135 -18.35 2.68 -20.21
N PHE A 136 -17.22 2.43 -19.53
CA PHE A 136 -16.59 1.10 -19.52
C PHE A 136 -17.51 0.05 -18.90
N GLN A 137 -18.20 0.39 -17.82
CA GLN A 137 -19.01 -0.56 -17.05
C GLN A 137 -20.29 -0.96 -17.78
N TYR A 138 -20.94 -0.05 -18.47
CA TYR A 138 -22.23 -0.27 -19.12
C TYR A 138 -22.10 -0.46 -20.63
N VAL A 139 -21.49 0.50 -21.33
CA VAL A 139 -21.29 0.38 -22.79
C VAL A 139 -20.26 -0.71 -23.07
N GLY A 140 -19.15 -0.74 -22.32
CA GLY A 140 -18.14 -1.76 -22.44
C GLY A 140 -18.65 -3.19 -22.22
N ALA A 141 -19.68 -3.40 -21.40
CA ALA A 141 -20.31 -4.70 -21.20
C ALA A 141 -21.23 -5.11 -22.37
N SER A 142 -21.69 -4.16 -23.18
CA SER A 142 -22.66 -4.44 -24.25
C SER A 142 -22.06 -5.33 -25.33
N GLY A 143 -22.66 -6.50 -25.54
CA GLY A 143 -22.20 -7.49 -26.51
C GLY A 143 -20.88 -8.17 -26.16
N MET A 144 -20.37 -7.99 -24.94
CA MET A 144 -19.12 -8.62 -24.50
C MET A 144 -19.29 -10.12 -24.26
N ASP A 145 -18.40 -10.92 -24.85
CA ASP A 145 -18.23 -12.32 -24.45
C ASP A 145 -17.29 -12.44 -23.24
N PHE A 146 -17.84 -12.47 -22.05
CA PHE A 146 -17.05 -12.60 -20.81
C PHE A 146 -16.27 -13.91 -20.71
N SER A 147 -16.52 -14.90 -21.57
CA SER A 147 -15.71 -16.12 -21.61
C SER A 147 -14.28 -15.85 -22.12
N GLN A 148 -14.08 -14.76 -22.83
CA GLN A 148 -12.79 -14.28 -23.34
C GLN A 148 -12.02 -13.41 -22.32
N CYS A 149 -12.67 -12.96 -21.25
CA CYS A 149 -11.97 -12.29 -20.15
C CYS A 149 -10.98 -13.24 -19.50
N GLY A 150 -9.94 -12.67 -18.86
CA GLY A 150 -8.79 -13.38 -18.30
C GLY A 150 -9.11 -14.58 -17.40
N PRO A 151 -8.17 -15.07 -16.59
CA PRO A 151 -8.36 -16.34 -15.87
C PRO A 151 -9.54 -16.34 -14.91
N VAL A 152 -10.00 -15.17 -14.47
CA VAL A 152 -11.21 -15.00 -13.65
C VAL A 152 -12.21 -14.18 -14.45
N ARG A 153 -13.32 -14.80 -14.79
CA ARG A 153 -14.35 -14.24 -15.70
C ARG A 153 -15.46 -13.49 -15.00
N TYR A 154 -15.69 -13.82 -13.74
CA TYR A 154 -16.83 -13.35 -12.96
C TYR A 154 -16.37 -12.92 -11.57
N PHE A 155 -17.04 -11.92 -11.02
CA PHE A 155 -16.97 -11.61 -9.59
C PHE A 155 -17.89 -12.60 -8.86
N ASP A 156 -17.33 -13.70 -8.39
CA ASP A 156 -18.04 -14.81 -7.79
C ASP A 156 -17.52 -15.14 -6.39
N ARG A 157 -18.17 -16.09 -5.72
CA ARG A 157 -17.76 -16.56 -4.39
C ARG A 157 -16.29 -17.00 -4.35
N THR A 158 -15.83 -17.69 -5.39
CA THR A 158 -14.46 -18.20 -5.45
C THR A 158 -13.45 -17.04 -5.46
N SER A 159 -13.69 -16.03 -6.28
CA SER A 159 -12.80 -14.86 -6.38
C SER A 159 -12.82 -13.99 -5.14
N VAL A 160 -14.01 -13.77 -4.53
CA VAL A 160 -14.14 -13.01 -3.29
C VAL A 160 -13.45 -13.72 -2.12
N MET A 161 -13.73 -15.01 -1.94
CA MET A 161 -13.11 -15.79 -0.85
C MET A 161 -11.61 -15.96 -1.05
N PHE A 162 -11.11 -16.02 -2.29
CA PHE A 162 -9.70 -16.00 -2.59
C PHE A 162 -9.03 -14.71 -2.08
N ASP A 163 -9.59 -13.55 -2.40
CA ASP A 163 -9.08 -12.25 -1.97
C ASP A 163 -9.13 -12.10 -0.42
N LEU A 164 -10.20 -12.56 0.23
CA LEU A 164 -10.32 -12.54 1.70
C LEU A 164 -9.34 -13.50 2.39
N ASN A 165 -9.15 -14.69 1.84
CA ASN A 165 -8.13 -15.62 2.34
C ASN A 165 -6.70 -15.11 2.08
N TYR A 166 -6.48 -14.38 0.98
CA TYR A 166 -5.21 -13.73 0.72
C TYR A 166 -4.90 -12.68 1.79
N LEU A 167 -5.88 -11.87 2.22
CA LEU A 167 -5.76 -11.01 3.40
C LEU A 167 -5.38 -11.82 4.64
N LYS A 168 -6.14 -12.89 4.95
CA LYS A 168 -5.96 -13.71 6.16
C LYS A 168 -4.51 -14.22 6.27
N TYR A 169 -4.00 -14.84 5.21
CA TYR A 169 -2.69 -15.49 5.24
C TYR A 169 -1.52 -14.56 4.96
N CYS A 170 -1.69 -13.51 4.18
CA CYS A 170 -0.59 -12.62 3.81
C CYS A 170 -0.48 -11.37 4.70
N PHE A 171 -1.52 -11.02 5.46
CA PHE A 171 -1.52 -9.84 6.31
C PHE A 171 -1.92 -10.11 7.75
N LEU A 172 -3.11 -10.72 8.00
CA LEU A 172 -3.61 -10.91 9.37
C LEU A 172 -2.74 -11.88 10.18
N LYS A 173 -2.39 -13.04 9.63
CA LYS A 173 -1.51 -14.00 10.32
C LYS A 173 -0.11 -13.43 10.57
N PRO A 174 0.55 -12.79 9.60
CA PRO A 174 1.85 -12.15 9.83
C PRO A 174 1.83 -10.96 10.79
N SER A 175 0.68 -10.32 11.04
CA SER A 175 0.56 -9.22 12.02
C SER A 175 0.79 -9.66 13.46
N GLY A 176 0.66 -10.97 13.74
CA GLY A 176 0.82 -11.54 15.07
C GLY A 176 -0.40 -11.37 15.99
N LEU A 177 -1.51 -10.83 15.49
CA LEU A 177 -2.77 -10.78 16.23
C LEU A 177 -3.38 -12.17 16.37
N GLU A 178 -3.92 -12.45 17.55
CA GLU A 178 -4.67 -13.67 17.83
C GLU A 178 -6.16 -13.44 17.54
N PHE A 179 -6.76 -14.33 16.76
CA PHE A 179 -8.19 -14.31 16.44
C PHE A 179 -8.72 -15.71 16.18
N ASP A 180 -10.02 -15.91 16.37
CA ASP A 180 -10.70 -17.14 16.02
C ASP A 180 -10.89 -17.22 14.50
N GLU A 181 -10.24 -18.21 13.88
CA GLU A 181 -10.31 -18.39 12.42
C GLU A 181 -11.68 -18.84 11.93
N MET A 182 -12.45 -19.56 12.75
CA MET A 182 -13.78 -20.02 12.36
C MET A 182 -14.79 -18.86 12.38
N GLU A 183 -14.73 -18.01 13.42
CA GLU A 183 -15.55 -16.78 13.48
C GLU A 183 -15.22 -15.84 12.31
N LEU A 184 -13.92 -15.64 12.01
CA LEU A 184 -13.50 -14.83 10.88
C LEU A 184 -13.98 -15.40 9.53
N GLU A 185 -13.92 -16.72 9.36
CA GLU A 185 -14.41 -17.40 8.15
C GLU A 185 -15.92 -17.23 7.96
N GLU A 186 -16.68 -17.22 9.05
CA GLU A 186 -18.12 -16.92 9.00
C GLU A 186 -18.37 -15.45 8.57
N ASP A 187 -17.63 -14.51 9.11
CA ASP A 187 -17.73 -13.10 8.70
C ASP A 187 -17.35 -12.92 7.22
N PHE A 188 -16.33 -13.63 6.75
CA PHE A 188 -15.94 -13.64 5.33
C PHE A 188 -17.05 -14.17 4.43
N ARG A 189 -17.76 -15.24 4.85
CA ARG A 189 -18.90 -15.75 4.10
C ARG A 189 -20.05 -14.76 4.06
N ARG A 190 -20.38 -14.12 5.19
CA ARG A 190 -21.42 -13.07 5.27
C ARG A 190 -21.09 -11.88 4.36
N LEU A 191 -19.83 -11.40 4.40
CA LEU A 191 -19.37 -10.33 3.52
C LEU A 191 -19.44 -10.76 2.06
N CYS A 192 -18.98 -11.96 1.72
CA CYS A 192 -19.07 -12.51 0.37
C CYS A 192 -20.53 -12.54 -0.11
N ASP A 193 -21.45 -13.09 0.68
CA ASP A 193 -22.89 -13.16 0.34
C ASP A 193 -23.46 -11.75 0.10
N ARG A 194 -23.10 -10.81 0.95
CA ARG A 194 -23.54 -9.41 0.83
C ARG A 194 -23.04 -8.74 -0.46
N LEU A 195 -21.78 -8.97 -0.84
CA LEU A 195 -21.21 -8.43 -2.06
C LEU A 195 -21.83 -9.04 -3.31
N LEU A 196 -22.13 -10.33 -3.29
CA LEU A 196 -22.70 -11.06 -4.43
C LEU A 196 -24.13 -10.64 -4.76
N VAL A 197 -24.88 -10.08 -3.82
CA VAL A 197 -26.20 -9.49 -4.08
C VAL A 197 -26.12 -8.32 -5.07
N CYS A 198 -24.98 -7.61 -5.13
CA CYS A 198 -24.77 -6.48 -6.02
C CYS A 198 -24.19 -6.88 -7.39
N CYS A 199 -24.04 -8.19 -7.67
CA CYS A 199 -23.52 -8.65 -8.96
C CYS A 199 -24.50 -8.28 -10.08
N SER A 200 -23.93 -7.81 -11.18
CA SER A 200 -24.64 -7.37 -12.38
C SER A 200 -23.86 -7.81 -13.62
N GLU A 201 -24.52 -7.78 -14.78
CA GLU A 201 -23.88 -8.10 -16.08
C GLU A 201 -23.06 -6.93 -16.64
N ASN A 202 -22.44 -6.14 -15.74
CA ASN A 202 -21.59 -5.02 -16.08
C ASN A 202 -20.12 -5.45 -16.17
N PHE A 203 -19.33 -4.66 -16.89
CA PHE A 203 -17.88 -4.85 -16.88
C PHE A 203 -17.29 -4.26 -15.60
N GLN A 204 -16.58 -5.08 -14.84
CA GLN A 204 -15.73 -4.67 -13.72
C GLN A 204 -14.31 -4.54 -14.23
N TYR A 205 -13.77 -3.32 -14.22
CA TYR A 205 -12.42 -3.01 -14.70
C TYR A 205 -11.33 -3.63 -13.81
N ARG A 206 -11.58 -3.72 -12.51
CA ARG A 206 -10.77 -4.25 -11.41
C ARG A 206 -9.64 -3.32 -10.97
N ASP A 207 -8.78 -2.91 -11.87
CA ASP A 207 -7.62 -2.07 -11.54
C ASP A 207 -7.79 -0.62 -12.06
N PHE A 208 -9.00 -0.09 -11.92
CA PHE A 208 -9.31 1.31 -12.24
C PHE A 208 -8.66 2.22 -11.19
N GLN A 209 -7.48 2.72 -11.52
CA GLN A 209 -6.63 3.52 -10.64
C GLN A 209 -5.89 4.59 -11.43
N GLY A 210 -5.53 5.70 -10.78
CA GLY A 210 -4.84 6.80 -11.45
C GLY A 210 -3.53 6.45 -12.16
N ARG A 211 -2.84 5.38 -11.74
CA ARG A 211 -1.63 4.86 -12.42
C ARG A 211 -1.93 4.14 -13.75
N ASN A 212 -3.17 3.71 -13.95
CA ASN A 212 -3.63 2.99 -15.14
C ASN A 212 -4.46 3.89 -16.06
N ILE A 213 -4.36 5.20 -15.89
CA ILE A 213 -4.99 6.23 -16.73
C ILE A 213 -3.87 7.14 -17.23
N MET A 214 -3.65 7.15 -18.53
CA MET A 214 -2.62 7.94 -19.19
C MET A 214 -3.20 9.28 -19.64
N ILE A 215 -2.45 10.35 -19.42
CA ILE A 215 -2.74 11.67 -19.97
C ILE A 215 -1.92 11.80 -21.26
N THR A 216 -2.61 11.84 -22.40
CA THR A 216 -1.91 11.95 -23.69
C THR A 216 -1.31 13.33 -23.89
N PRO A 217 -0.31 13.49 -24.79
CA PRO A 217 0.29 14.79 -25.11
C PRO A 217 -0.73 15.86 -25.55
N GLU A 218 -1.85 15.43 -26.15
CA GLU A 218 -2.94 16.27 -26.61
C GLU A 218 -3.92 16.67 -25.49
N GLY A 219 -3.71 16.18 -24.26
CA GLY A 219 -4.53 16.42 -23.09
C GLY A 219 -5.74 15.49 -22.93
N GLY A 220 -5.85 14.47 -23.78
CA GLY A 220 -6.86 13.42 -23.65
C GLY A 220 -6.50 12.40 -22.56
N MET A 221 -7.43 11.47 -22.27
CA MET A 221 -7.18 10.34 -21.38
C MET A 221 -7.32 9.02 -22.12
N LYS A 222 -6.43 8.09 -21.83
CA LYS A 222 -6.49 6.69 -22.30
C LYS A 222 -6.36 5.76 -21.10
N PHE A 223 -7.10 4.68 -21.12
CA PHE A 223 -7.21 3.73 -20.00
C PHE A 223 -6.50 2.43 -20.36
N ILE A 224 -5.63 1.95 -19.46
CA ILE A 224 -4.76 0.78 -19.66
C ILE A 224 -4.91 -0.21 -18.49
N ASP A 225 -4.33 -1.41 -18.64
CA ASP A 225 -4.31 -2.46 -17.59
C ASP A 225 -5.70 -3.04 -17.27
N PHE A 226 -6.56 -3.16 -18.29
CA PHE A 226 -7.94 -3.68 -18.17
C PHE A 226 -8.06 -5.20 -18.40
N GLN A 227 -6.98 -5.90 -18.72
CA GLN A 227 -7.00 -7.34 -19.00
C GLN A 227 -7.40 -8.21 -17.83
N GLY A 228 -7.34 -7.69 -16.60
CA GLY A 228 -7.89 -8.32 -15.40
C GLY A 228 -9.40 -8.16 -15.22
N GLY A 229 -10.04 -7.45 -16.16
CA GLY A 229 -11.46 -7.15 -16.13
C GLY A 229 -12.35 -8.38 -16.30
N ARG A 230 -13.57 -8.30 -15.80
CA ARG A 230 -14.52 -9.40 -15.73
C ARG A 230 -15.95 -8.90 -15.63
N MET A 231 -16.94 -9.82 -15.63
CA MET A 231 -18.30 -9.47 -15.25
C MET A 231 -18.37 -9.26 -13.73
N GLY A 232 -18.96 -8.15 -13.28
CA GLY A 232 -19.09 -7.88 -11.85
C GLY A 232 -19.76 -6.56 -11.49
N PRO A 233 -19.82 -6.26 -10.19
CA PRO A 233 -20.51 -5.10 -9.65
C PRO A 233 -19.79 -3.79 -9.94
N VAL A 234 -20.54 -2.78 -10.34
CA VAL A 234 -20.03 -1.43 -10.66
C VAL A 234 -19.40 -0.72 -9.46
N HIS A 235 -19.80 -1.06 -8.25
CA HIS A 235 -19.32 -0.46 -7.01
C HIS A 235 -17.81 -0.67 -6.77
N TYR A 236 -17.28 -1.82 -7.23
CA TYR A 236 -15.90 -2.21 -6.97
C TYR A 236 -14.88 -1.20 -7.55
N ASP A 237 -15.07 -0.80 -8.80
CA ASP A 237 -14.13 0.10 -9.47
C ASP A 237 -14.20 1.52 -8.92
N LEU A 238 -15.40 1.98 -8.55
CA LEU A 238 -15.58 3.24 -7.84
C LEU A 238 -14.84 3.21 -6.50
N ALA A 239 -15.01 2.14 -5.70
CA ALA A 239 -14.26 1.97 -4.46
C ALA A 239 -12.73 1.92 -4.71
N SER A 240 -12.29 1.25 -5.78
CA SER A 240 -10.86 1.16 -6.14
C SER A 240 -10.24 2.51 -6.48
N PHE A 241 -10.97 3.39 -7.14
CA PHE A 241 -10.49 4.71 -7.54
C PHE A 241 -10.55 5.72 -6.38
N VAL A 242 -11.73 5.84 -5.74
CA VAL A 242 -11.98 6.89 -4.75
C VAL A 242 -11.29 6.59 -3.41
N TRP A 243 -11.13 5.31 -3.03
CA TRP A 243 -10.44 4.90 -1.80
C TRP A 243 -9.05 4.32 -2.06
N GLN A 244 -8.41 4.72 -3.16
CA GLN A 244 -7.02 4.37 -3.42
C GLN A 244 -6.12 4.90 -2.29
N ALA A 245 -5.46 4.02 -1.54
CA ALA A 245 -4.73 4.35 -0.32
C ALA A 245 -3.74 5.52 -0.49
N LYS A 246 -2.82 5.45 -1.46
CA LYS A 246 -1.82 6.50 -1.70
C LYS A 246 -2.37 7.79 -2.34
N ALA A 247 -3.63 7.82 -2.78
CA ALA A 247 -4.22 9.05 -3.35
C ALA A 247 -4.47 10.12 -2.28
N ARG A 248 -4.75 9.72 -1.02
CA ARG A 248 -4.95 10.63 0.10
C ARG A 248 -6.07 11.66 -0.17
N TYR A 249 -7.13 11.23 -0.85
CA TYR A 249 -8.29 12.10 -1.06
C TYR A 249 -8.95 12.44 0.27
N SER A 250 -9.25 13.73 0.46
CA SER A 250 -10.05 14.16 1.62
C SER A 250 -11.47 13.59 1.57
N PRO A 251 -12.15 13.43 2.71
CA PRO A 251 -13.55 12.99 2.72
C PRO A 251 -14.44 13.78 1.77
N GLN A 252 -14.25 15.11 1.71
CA GLN A 252 -14.97 15.97 0.79
C GLN A 252 -14.70 15.65 -0.69
N LEU A 253 -13.43 15.43 -1.06
CA LEU A 253 -13.09 15.07 -2.45
C LEU A 253 -13.63 13.68 -2.81
N LYS A 254 -13.62 12.72 -1.87
CA LYS A 254 -14.25 11.40 -2.07
C LYS A 254 -15.75 11.54 -2.34
N GLU A 255 -16.44 12.41 -1.62
CA GLU A 255 -17.84 12.72 -1.86
C GLU A 255 -18.05 13.36 -3.23
N GLU A 256 -17.29 14.42 -3.58
CA GLU A 256 -17.33 15.09 -4.89
C GLU A 256 -17.15 14.10 -6.05
N LEU A 257 -16.17 13.19 -5.96
CA LEU A 257 -15.92 12.17 -6.98
C LEU A 257 -17.02 11.10 -7.05
N THR A 258 -17.57 10.72 -5.90
CA THR A 258 -18.68 9.76 -5.83
C THR A 258 -19.94 10.33 -6.48
N GLU A 259 -20.26 11.60 -6.23
CA GLU A 259 -21.40 12.27 -6.86
C GLU A 259 -21.18 12.44 -8.38
N ALA A 260 -19.97 12.80 -8.82
CA ALA A 260 -19.64 12.87 -10.24
C ALA A 260 -19.83 11.52 -10.95
N TYR A 261 -19.42 10.41 -10.29
CA TYR A 261 -19.70 9.07 -10.79
C TYR A 261 -21.20 8.79 -10.90
N LEU A 262 -21.98 9.07 -9.86
CA LEU A 262 -23.43 8.82 -9.85
C LEU A 262 -24.17 9.66 -10.90
N GLU A 263 -23.75 10.91 -11.12
CA GLU A 263 -24.25 11.76 -12.18
C GLU A 263 -24.00 11.14 -13.57
N ALA A 264 -22.75 10.74 -13.84
CA ALA A 264 -22.40 10.09 -15.09
C ALA A 264 -23.10 8.72 -15.26
N GLN A 265 -23.23 7.93 -14.21
CA GLN A 265 -23.94 6.64 -14.21
C GLN A 265 -25.42 6.79 -14.53
N SER A 266 -26.05 7.91 -14.14
CA SER A 266 -27.48 8.16 -14.37
C SER A 266 -27.87 8.16 -15.85
N HIS A 267 -26.91 8.38 -16.76
CA HIS A 267 -27.11 8.28 -18.21
C HIS A 267 -27.29 6.81 -18.71
N TYR A 268 -26.89 5.85 -17.90
CA TYR A 268 -26.89 4.40 -18.28
C TYR A 268 -27.89 3.60 -17.46
N ALA A 269 -28.12 3.95 -16.20
CA ALA A 269 -29.00 3.21 -15.31
C ALA A 269 -29.68 4.08 -14.27
N VAL A 270 -30.91 3.75 -13.92
CA VAL A 270 -31.62 4.38 -12.80
C VAL A 270 -31.23 3.68 -11.50
N VAL A 271 -30.53 4.40 -10.63
CA VAL A 271 -30.02 3.88 -9.36
C VAL A 271 -30.57 4.69 -8.21
N ARG A 272 -31.04 4.02 -7.16
CA ARG A 272 -31.42 4.70 -5.91
C ARG A 272 -30.16 5.03 -5.12
N ARG A 273 -29.83 6.34 -5.06
CA ARG A 273 -28.59 6.85 -4.43
C ARG A 273 -28.34 6.24 -3.04
N LYS A 274 -29.35 6.16 -2.18
CA LYS A 274 -29.21 5.64 -0.82
C LYS A 274 -28.77 4.17 -0.82
N ASP A 275 -29.39 3.35 -1.65
CA ASP A 275 -29.07 1.91 -1.74
C ASP A 275 -27.66 1.72 -2.30
N PHE A 276 -27.33 2.46 -3.36
CA PHE A 276 -26.01 2.43 -3.97
C PHE A 276 -24.89 2.78 -2.97
N LEU A 277 -25.05 3.85 -2.19
CA LEU A 277 -24.07 4.25 -1.19
C LEU A 277 -23.95 3.24 -0.04
N THR A 278 -25.05 2.59 0.33
CA THR A 278 -25.04 1.49 1.32
C THR A 278 -24.23 0.30 0.79
N ASP A 279 -24.41 -0.05 -0.47
CA ASP A 279 -23.66 -1.11 -1.13
C ASP A 279 -22.20 -0.72 -1.35
N LEU A 280 -21.93 0.48 -1.84
CA LEU A 280 -20.58 1.00 -2.04
C LEU A 280 -19.72 0.90 -0.77
N ARG A 281 -20.31 1.15 0.39
CA ARG A 281 -19.60 1.05 1.67
C ARG A 281 -19.08 -0.37 1.93
N GLN A 282 -19.81 -1.41 1.53
CA GLN A 282 -19.37 -2.80 1.61
C GLN A 282 -18.20 -3.07 0.64
N PHE A 283 -18.25 -2.49 -0.55
CA PHE A 283 -17.15 -2.61 -1.52
C PHE A 283 -15.91 -1.81 -1.12
N VAL A 284 -16.04 -0.67 -0.44
CA VAL A 284 -14.91 0.05 0.16
C VAL A 284 -14.21 -0.81 1.21
N LEU A 285 -14.98 -1.44 2.11
CA LEU A 285 -14.42 -2.40 3.06
C LEU A 285 -13.69 -3.52 2.32
N PHE A 286 -14.37 -4.25 1.44
CA PHE A 286 -13.79 -5.38 0.70
C PHE A 286 -12.52 -4.99 -0.08
N ARG A 287 -12.55 -3.86 -0.81
CA ARG A 287 -11.41 -3.42 -1.60
C ARG A 287 -10.22 -3.05 -0.73
N THR A 288 -10.47 -2.46 0.45
CA THR A 288 -9.40 -2.15 1.42
C THR A 288 -8.80 -3.45 1.98
N LEU A 289 -9.61 -4.43 2.29
CA LEU A 289 -9.14 -5.76 2.73
C LEU A 289 -8.28 -6.44 1.65
N GLN A 290 -8.71 -6.39 0.41
CA GLN A 290 -7.98 -6.98 -0.71
C GLN A 290 -6.60 -6.30 -0.91
N VAL A 291 -6.52 -4.96 -0.85
CA VAL A 291 -5.21 -4.29 -1.00
C VAL A 291 -4.29 -4.55 0.19
N LEU A 292 -4.82 -4.69 1.40
CA LEU A 292 -4.02 -5.08 2.57
C LEU A 292 -3.41 -6.47 2.41
N GLY A 293 -4.15 -7.43 1.85
CA GLY A 293 -3.60 -8.74 1.49
C GLY A 293 -2.44 -8.63 0.50
N ALA A 294 -2.61 -7.81 -0.56
CA ALA A 294 -1.57 -7.57 -1.56
C ALA A 294 -0.35 -6.84 -0.95
N TYR A 295 -0.57 -5.85 -0.08
CA TYR A 295 0.51 -5.13 0.60
C TYR A 295 1.25 -6.05 1.58
N GLY A 296 0.56 -6.93 2.29
CA GLY A 296 1.16 -7.95 3.14
C GLY A 296 2.07 -8.88 2.33
N PHE A 297 1.57 -9.47 1.26
CA PHE A 297 2.37 -10.36 0.43
C PHE A 297 3.60 -9.64 -0.17
N ARG A 298 3.37 -8.56 -0.90
CA ARG A 298 4.46 -7.86 -1.59
C ARG A 298 5.40 -7.13 -0.64
N GLY A 299 4.90 -6.59 0.47
CA GLY A 299 5.70 -5.88 1.47
C GLY A 299 6.44 -6.81 2.41
N MET A 300 5.73 -7.77 3.05
CA MET A 300 6.30 -8.62 4.10
C MET A 300 7.06 -9.83 3.52
N PHE A 301 6.53 -10.48 2.47
CA PHE A 301 7.14 -11.68 1.88
C PHE A 301 8.10 -11.35 0.73
N GLU A 302 7.70 -10.53 -0.25
CA GLU A 302 8.60 -10.10 -1.35
C GLU A 302 9.55 -8.97 -0.94
N ARG A 303 9.39 -8.39 0.25
CA ARG A 303 10.24 -7.33 0.83
C ARG A 303 10.34 -6.08 -0.05
N LYS A 304 9.23 -5.67 -0.67
CA LYS A 304 9.15 -4.45 -1.49
C LYS A 304 8.69 -3.27 -0.61
N PRO A 305 9.58 -2.33 -0.22
CA PRO A 305 9.29 -1.32 0.81
C PRO A 305 8.07 -0.44 0.50
N HIS A 306 7.88 -0.05 -0.76
CA HIS A 306 6.79 0.84 -1.17
C HIS A 306 5.38 0.27 -0.94
N PHE A 307 5.24 -1.07 -0.76
CA PHE A 307 3.96 -1.67 -0.35
C PHE A 307 3.74 -1.52 1.15
N LEU A 308 4.79 -1.66 1.97
CA LEU A 308 4.71 -1.41 3.41
C LEU A 308 4.32 0.04 3.71
N GLU A 309 4.92 1.01 2.98
CA GLU A 309 4.57 2.43 3.06
C GLU A 309 3.10 2.73 2.70
N SER A 310 2.40 1.80 2.04
CA SER A 310 1.01 1.96 1.64
C SER A 310 0.02 1.51 2.72
N ILE A 311 0.46 0.68 3.68
CA ILE A 311 -0.39 0.11 4.73
C ILE A 311 -1.01 1.20 5.61
N PRO A 312 -0.27 2.21 6.11
CA PRO A 312 -0.86 3.26 6.94
C PRO A 312 -2.02 3.99 6.25
N TYR A 313 -1.91 4.30 4.97
CA TYR A 313 -2.98 4.95 4.21
C TYR A 313 -4.22 4.06 4.02
N ALA A 314 -4.04 2.75 3.93
CA ALA A 314 -5.18 1.82 3.91
C ALA A 314 -5.87 1.76 5.29
N MET A 315 -5.10 1.85 6.38
CA MET A 315 -5.65 1.93 7.73
C MET A 315 -6.41 3.24 7.97
N ASP A 316 -5.93 4.37 7.42
CA ASP A 316 -6.65 5.65 7.49
C ASP A 316 -8.01 5.55 6.80
N ASN A 317 -8.09 4.88 5.63
CA ASN A 317 -9.35 4.61 4.96
C ASN A 317 -10.29 3.73 5.80
N LEU A 318 -9.76 2.72 6.50
CA LEU A 318 -10.55 1.92 7.44
C LEU A 318 -11.04 2.74 8.63
N GLN A 319 -10.18 3.56 9.22
CA GLN A 319 -10.54 4.45 10.33
C GLN A 319 -11.68 5.39 9.92
N GLU A 320 -11.59 6.01 8.73
CA GLU A 320 -12.66 6.86 8.18
C GLU A 320 -13.96 6.07 7.98
N LEU A 321 -13.85 4.87 7.42
CA LEU A 321 -14.98 3.99 7.18
C LEU A 321 -15.68 3.58 8.49
N PHE A 322 -14.93 3.26 9.53
CA PHE A 322 -15.48 2.91 10.85
C PHE A 322 -16.05 4.13 11.58
N THR A 323 -15.47 5.32 11.40
CA THR A 323 -16.01 6.57 11.95
C THR A 323 -17.37 6.92 11.34
N SER A 324 -17.59 6.60 10.05
CA SER A 324 -18.86 6.83 9.36
C SER A 324 -19.95 5.81 9.73
N GLY A 325 -19.64 4.78 10.51
CA GLY A 325 -20.56 3.73 10.99
C GLY A 325 -19.85 2.38 11.18
N THR A 326 -20.54 1.43 11.80
CA THR A 326 -20.05 0.09 12.09
C THR A 326 -20.53 -0.93 11.06
N PHE A 327 -20.01 -2.17 11.13
CA PHE A 327 -20.47 -3.33 10.37
C PHE A 327 -20.85 -4.45 11.34
N PRO A 328 -22.01 -4.34 12.01
CA PRO A 328 -22.39 -5.28 13.06
C PRO A 328 -22.57 -6.71 12.56
N GLU A 329 -22.71 -6.88 11.26
CA GLU A 329 -22.80 -8.18 10.60
C GLU A 329 -21.47 -8.96 10.54
N TYR A 330 -20.31 -8.29 10.81
CA TYR A 330 -18.96 -8.89 10.78
C TYR A 330 -18.20 -8.65 12.09
N PRO A 331 -18.68 -9.17 13.22
CA PRO A 331 -18.16 -8.78 14.55
C PRO A 331 -16.68 -9.18 14.77
N CYS A 332 -16.27 -10.36 14.31
CA CYS A 332 -14.90 -10.83 14.45
C CYS A 332 -13.95 -10.01 13.56
N LEU A 333 -14.33 -9.78 12.31
CA LEU A 333 -13.55 -8.95 11.38
C LEU A 333 -13.41 -7.52 11.89
N CYS A 334 -14.48 -6.90 12.39
CA CYS A 334 -14.43 -5.54 12.95
C CYS A 334 -13.47 -5.45 14.13
N ARG A 335 -13.53 -6.38 15.08
CA ARG A 335 -12.61 -6.43 16.22
C ARG A 335 -11.15 -6.49 15.77
N ILE A 336 -10.82 -7.36 14.80
CA ILE A 336 -9.48 -7.49 14.24
C ILE A 336 -9.04 -6.15 13.59
N LEU A 337 -9.89 -5.51 12.80
CA LEU A 337 -9.57 -4.26 12.13
C LEU A 337 -9.40 -3.09 13.12
N GLU A 338 -10.21 -3.02 14.16
CA GLU A 338 -10.09 -2.04 15.25
C GLU A 338 -8.77 -2.17 16.00
N GLU A 339 -8.23 -3.39 16.17
CA GLU A 339 -6.90 -3.63 16.73
C GLU A 339 -5.77 -3.29 15.74
N LEU A 340 -5.95 -3.54 14.42
CA LEU A 340 -4.95 -3.27 13.39
C LEU A 340 -4.76 -1.78 13.09
N ILE A 341 -5.85 -1.00 13.12
CA ILE A 341 -5.81 0.42 12.81
C ILE A 341 -4.78 1.18 13.65
N PRO A 342 -4.76 1.09 14.99
CA PRO A 342 -3.76 1.77 15.80
C PRO A 342 -2.34 1.20 15.66
N LEU A 343 -2.20 -0.08 15.24
CA LEU A 343 -0.89 -0.73 15.06
C LEU A 343 -0.20 -0.31 13.76
N TYR A 344 -0.97 -0.15 12.68
CA TYR A 344 -0.45 0.07 11.33
C TYR A 344 -0.88 1.39 10.69
N GLY A 345 -1.85 2.12 11.27
CA GLY A 345 -2.30 3.43 10.79
C GLY A 345 -1.28 4.53 11.06
N HIS A 346 -1.44 5.64 10.36
CA HIS A 346 -0.72 6.84 10.74
C HIS A 346 -1.19 7.24 12.14
N ARG A 347 -0.25 7.26 13.08
CA ARG A 347 -0.56 7.91 14.36
C ARG A 347 -0.83 9.37 14.02
N GLN A 348 -2.08 9.82 14.27
CA GLN A 348 -2.39 11.23 14.10
C GLN A 348 -1.37 12.05 14.91
N PRO A 349 -0.68 13.06 14.32
CA PRO A 349 0.11 13.96 15.14
C PRO A 349 -0.79 14.46 16.23
N ARG A 350 -0.40 14.28 17.48
CA ARG A 350 -1.16 14.86 18.60
C ARG A 350 -1.27 16.36 18.33
N GLN A 351 -2.49 16.87 18.28
CA GLN A 351 -2.77 18.29 18.05
C GLN A 351 -2.29 19.19 19.21
N ASP A 352 -1.63 18.61 20.21
CA ASP A 352 -1.14 19.32 21.41
C ASP A 352 0.20 20.06 21.19
N GLY A 353 0.79 19.97 19.98
CA GLY A 353 2.01 20.68 19.62
C GLY A 353 3.29 20.24 20.34
N ARG A 354 3.25 19.11 21.09
CA ARG A 354 4.38 18.59 21.84
C ARG A 354 5.22 17.63 21.02
N LEU A 355 6.55 17.62 21.27
CA LEU A 355 7.47 16.65 20.69
C LEU A 355 7.24 15.26 21.31
N MET A 356 6.90 14.28 20.49
CA MET A 356 6.79 12.88 20.89
C MET A 356 8.18 12.22 20.89
N ILE A 357 8.58 11.68 22.03
CA ILE A 357 9.81 10.89 22.16
C ILE A 357 9.46 9.44 22.45
N ARG A 358 9.98 8.51 21.63
CA ARG A 358 9.86 7.07 21.86
C ARG A 358 11.21 6.49 22.22
N ILE A 359 11.28 5.82 23.36
CA ILE A 359 12.49 5.16 23.86
C ILE A 359 12.25 3.66 23.83
N PHE A 360 13.07 2.94 23.08
CA PHE A 360 12.95 1.49 22.96
C PHE A 360 14.12 0.76 23.63
N SER A 361 13.82 -0.37 24.28
CA SER A 361 14.82 -1.41 24.47
C SER A 361 14.49 -2.62 23.60
N PHE A 362 15.50 -3.22 22.93
CA PHE A 362 15.28 -4.28 21.97
C PHE A 362 16.40 -5.32 21.91
N SER A 363 16.08 -6.49 21.28
CA SER A 363 17.01 -7.54 20.95
C SER A 363 17.45 -7.44 19.49
N TYR A 364 18.76 -7.39 19.22
CA TYR A 364 19.28 -7.49 17.85
C TYR A 364 18.90 -8.81 17.13
N LYS A 365 18.59 -9.88 17.87
CA LYS A 365 18.10 -11.13 17.28
C LYS A 365 16.72 -11.01 16.63
N LYS A 366 15.93 -10.01 17.07
CA LYS A 366 14.57 -9.74 16.57
C LYS A 366 14.50 -8.50 15.68
N GLY A 367 15.63 -7.89 15.36
CA GLY A 367 15.72 -6.69 14.53
C GLY A 367 15.58 -5.38 15.33
N ILE A 368 15.92 -4.27 14.67
CA ILE A 368 15.77 -2.91 15.19
C ILE A 368 14.28 -2.55 15.17
N PRO A 369 13.76 -1.84 16.21
CA PRO A 369 12.39 -1.35 16.20
C PRO A 369 12.11 -0.42 15.01
N ASP A 370 10.95 -0.55 14.40
CA ASP A 370 10.51 0.32 13.32
C ASP A 370 10.08 1.69 13.86
N ASP A 371 10.37 2.74 13.07
CA ASP A 371 9.88 4.08 13.36
C ASP A 371 8.46 4.27 12.82
N SER A 372 7.50 4.37 13.73
CA SER A 372 6.10 4.58 13.38
C SER A 372 5.73 6.04 13.03
N SER A 373 6.70 6.98 13.10
CA SER A 373 6.46 8.39 12.73
C SER A 373 6.48 8.61 11.22
N GLY A 374 7.08 7.67 10.46
CA GLY A 374 7.32 7.83 9.02
C GLY A 374 8.57 8.65 8.68
N ASN A 375 9.34 9.12 9.68
CA ASN A 375 10.55 9.92 9.48
C ASN A 375 11.78 9.07 9.13
N GLY A 376 11.65 7.74 9.11
CA GLY A 376 12.69 6.81 8.67
C GLY A 376 13.69 6.39 9.74
N GLY A 377 13.35 6.53 11.01
CA GLY A 377 14.14 6.02 12.12
C GLY A 377 14.57 7.06 13.14
N GLY A 378 15.55 6.69 13.96
CA GLY A 378 16.10 7.49 15.04
C GLY A 378 17.44 6.95 15.48
N TYR A 379 17.87 7.30 16.67
CA TYR A 379 19.12 6.79 17.24
C TYR A 379 19.01 5.32 17.61
N VAL A 380 20.04 4.55 17.23
CA VAL A 380 20.19 3.15 17.63
C VAL A 380 21.53 3.01 18.35
N PHE A 381 21.46 2.79 19.67
CA PHE A 381 22.62 2.63 20.53
C PHE A 381 22.90 1.14 20.78
N ASP A 382 24.12 0.70 20.44
CA ASP A 382 24.57 -0.67 20.67
C ASP A 382 25.14 -0.85 22.06
N CYS A 383 24.37 -1.49 22.95
CA CYS A 383 24.80 -1.76 24.33
C CYS A 383 25.65 -3.03 24.46
N ARG A 384 26.05 -3.70 23.36
CA ARG A 384 26.78 -4.96 23.45
C ARG A 384 28.22 -4.80 23.90
N GLY A 385 28.78 -3.61 23.77
CA GLY A 385 30.11 -3.25 24.28
C GLY A 385 30.21 -3.20 25.81
N ILE A 386 29.08 -3.06 26.51
CA ILE A 386 29.00 -3.00 27.98
C ILE A 386 29.02 -4.43 28.57
N PRO A 387 29.60 -4.63 29.78
CA PRO A 387 29.61 -5.93 30.47
C PRO A 387 28.23 -6.58 30.53
N ASN A 388 28.20 -7.90 30.28
CA ASN A 388 26.96 -8.63 30.11
C ASN A 388 26.56 -9.44 31.35
N PRO A 389 25.59 -9.00 32.17
CA PRO A 389 25.14 -9.75 33.35
C PRO A 389 24.55 -11.12 32.98
N GLY A 390 23.95 -11.27 31.81
CA GLY A 390 23.37 -12.53 31.37
C GLY A 390 24.35 -13.69 31.12
N ARG A 391 25.69 -13.46 31.22
CA ARG A 391 26.71 -14.51 31.26
C ARG A 391 26.78 -15.18 32.63
N MET A 392 26.34 -14.53 33.69
CA MET A 392 26.36 -15.04 35.04
C MET A 392 25.05 -15.75 35.37
N PRO A 393 25.08 -16.96 35.95
CA PRO A 393 23.89 -17.76 36.21
C PRO A 393 22.85 -17.04 37.07
N GLU A 394 23.29 -16.25 38.05
CA GLU A 394 22.49 -15.53 39.02
C GLU A 394 21.60 -14.45 38.36
N TYR A 395 22.01 -13.85 37.22
CA TYR A 395 21.26 -12.78 36.57
C TYR A 395 20.45 -13.26 35.36
N ARG A 396 20.54 -14.54 34.96
CA ARG A 396 19.87 -15.04 33.73
C ARG A 396 18.37 -14.92 33.76
N GLY A 397 17.75 -15.04 34.93
CA GLY A 397 16.31 -14.93 35.11
C GLY A 397 15.80 -13.47 35.27
N MET A 398 16.72 -12.53 35.46
CA MET A 398 16.44 -11.12 35.76
C MET A 398 16.42 -10.26 34.48
N THR A 399 16.10 -9.00 34.64
CA THR A 399 16.07 -7.97 33.61
C THR A 399 16.87 -6.74 34.03
N GLY A 400 17.01 -5.76 33.17
CA GLY A 400 17.62 -4.47 33.51
C GLY A 400 16.81 -3.60 34.47
N LEU A 401 15.62 -4.05 34.87
CA LEU A 401 14.79 -3.42 35.91
C LEU A 401 15.11 -3.92 37.31
N ASP A 402 15.77 -5.07 37.43
CA ASP A 402 16.05 -5.70 38.71
C ASP A 402 17.29 -5.10 39.41
N ALA A 403 17.19 -4.74 40.69
CA ALA A 403 18.24 -4.09 41.44
C ALA A 403 19.62 -4.80 41.35
N PRO A 404 19.72 -6.14 41.47
CA PRO A 404 21.02 -6.80 41.35
C PRO A 404 21.68 -6.61 39.96
N VAL A 405 20.90 -6.53 38.90
CA VAL A 405 21.40 -6.27 37.54
C VAL A 405 21.84 -4.81 37.41
N ILE A 406 21.07 -3.89 37.96
CA ILE A 406 21.40 -2.47 37.99
C ILE A 406 22.71 -2.24 38.74
N ASP A 407 22.86 -2.83 39.92
CA ASP A 407 24.07 -2.71 40.74
C ASP A 407 25.29 -3.32 40.04
N PHE A 408 25.12 -4.47 39.38
CA PHE A 408 26.18 -5.07 38.57
C PHE A 408 26.63 -4.08 37.47
N LEU A 409 25.70 -3.50 36.71
CA LEU A 409 26.02 -2.58 35.61
C LEU A 409 26.69 -1.30 36.13
N LYS A 410 26.21 -0.74 37.23
CA LYS A 410 26.78 0.45 37.88
C LYS A 410 28.21 0.24 38.38
N GLY A 411 28.61 -1.01 38.62
CA GLY A 411 29.98 -1.35 39.04
C GLY A 411 31.05 -1.10 37.99
N TYR A 412 30.68 -0.76 36.75
CA TYR A 412 31.60 -0.54 35.63
C TYR A 412 31.62 0.92 35.17
N PRO A 413 32.76 1.61 35.19
CA PRO A 413 32.87 3.03 34.76
C PRO A 413 32.34 3.28 33.34
N GLU A 414 32.56 2.37 32.41
CA GLU A 414 32.07 2.47 31.03
C GLU A 414 30.55 2.48 30.90
N THR A 415 29.84 1.96 31.88
CA THR A 415 28.36 2.01 31.92
C THR A 415 27.87 3.43 32.16
N GLU A 416 28.43 4.13 33.14
CA GLU A 416 28.09 5.53 33.42
C GLU A 416 28.56 6.47 32.31
N GLU A 417 29.71 6.19 31.72
CA GLU A 417 30.22 6.96 30.59
C GLU A 417 29.30 6.85 29.37
N PHE A 418 28.85 5.62 29.04
CA PHE A 418 27.91 5.39 27.95
C PHE A 418 26.56 6.09 28.21
N ALA A 419 26.02 5.98 29.44
CA ALA A 419 24.77 6.65 29.80
C ALA A 419 24.86 8.18 29.66
N ARG A 420 25.97 8.76 30.12
CA ARG A 420 26.25 10.21 30.01
C ARG A 420 26.33 10.67 28.54
N HIS A 421 26.99 9.91 27.67
CA HIS A 421 27.10 10.27 26.25
C HIS A 421 25.77 10.14 25.51
N THR A 422 24.99 9.11 25.78
CA THR A 422 23.67 8.93 25.16
C THR A 422 22.70 10.03 25.63
N ALA A 423 22.73 10.41 26.90
CA ALA A 423 21.94 11.53 27.44
C ALA A 423 22.32 12.88 26.77
N ALA A 424 23.63 13.16 26.63
CA ALA A 424 24.10 14.39 26.00
C ALA A 424 23.70 14.48 24.51
N LEU A 425 23.75 13.37 23.78
CA LEU A 425 23.24 13.29 22.39
C LEU A 425 21.73 13.50 22.35
N ALA A 426 20.98 12.89 23.27
CA ALA A 426 19.55 13.07 23.34
C ALA A 426 19.17 14.52 23.60
N ASP A 427 19.82 15.17 24.57
CA ASP A 427 19.60 16.59 24.89
C ASP A 427 19.78 17.50 23.68
N MET A 428 20.91 17.35 22.99
CA MET A 428 21.24 18.16 21.79
C MET A 428 20.12 18.06 20.73
N HIS A 429 19.55 16.86 20.54
CA HIS A 429 18.53 16.66 19.53
C HIS A 429 17.14 17.06 20.01
N VAL A 430 16.79 16.81 21.26
CA VAL A 430 15.54 17.26 21.86
C VAL A 430 15.44 18.78 21.81
N ASP A 431 16.48 19.50 22.24
CA ASP A 431 16.52 20.95 22.20
C ASP A 431 16.36 21.50 20.77
N ASN A 432 17.11 20.93 19.81
CA ASN A 432 17.03 21.32 18.40
C ASN A 432 15.64 21.02 17.79
N TYR A 433 15.04 19.86 18.11
CA TYR A 433 13.72 19.48 17.59
C TYR A 433 12.62 20.38 18.15
N LEU A 434 12.71 20.74 19.42
CA LEU A 434 11.79 21.71 20.05
C LEU A 434 11.91 23.10 19.41
N GLU A 435 13.13 23.57 19.16
CA GLU A 435 13.38 24.85 18.52
C GLU A 435 12.84 24.89 17.08
N ARG A 436 12.99 23.79 16.33
CA ARG A 436 12.57 23.68 14.94
C ARG A 436 11.12 23.23 14.75
N GLY A 437 10.39 22.93 15.82
CA GLY A 437 9.00 22.50 15.78
C GLY A 437 8.80 21.11 15.17
N PHE A 438 9.78 20.21 15.32
CA PHE A 438 9.62 18.81 14.91
C PHE A 438 8.73 18.06 15.91
N THR A 439 8.03 17.05 15.43
CA THR A 439 6.96 16.38 16.19
C THR A 439 7.35 15.03 16.77
N ASP A 440 8.40 14.39 16.23
CA ASP A 440 8.75 13.02 16.57
C ASP A 440 10.25 12.79 16.64
N LEU A 441 10.69 12.04 17.68
CA LEU A 441 12.08 11.64 17.87
C LEU A 441 12.13 10.24 18.50
N MET A 442 13.08 9.39 18.08
CA MET A 442 13.18 8.02 18.52
C MET A 442 14.60 7.70 19.01
N PHE A 443 14.69 7.01 20.15
CA PHE A 443 15.92 6.44 20.71
C PHE A 443 15.75 4.96 20.96
N SER A 444 16.65 4.12 20.46
CA SER A 444 16.59 2.68 20.58
C SER A 444 17.87 2.10 21.16
N PHE A 445 17.76 1.36 22.24
CA PHE A 445 18.88 0.69 22.91
C PHE A 445 18.85 -0.80 22.61
N GLY A 446 19.89 -1.34 21.96
CA GLY A 446 19.96 -2.72 21.53
C GLY A 446 21.00 -3.54 22.33
N CYS A 447 20.62 -4.75 22.73
CA CYS A 447 21.58 -5.74 23.19
C CYS A 447 21.26 -7.11 22.59
N THR A 448 22.06 -8.16 22.87
CA THR A 448 21.88 -9.47 22.22
C THR A 448 20.50 -10.08 22.51
N GLY A 449 20.03 -10.01 23.75
CA GLY A 449 18.76 -10.62 24.18
C GLY A 449 17.63 -9.65 24.52
N GLY A 450 17.88 -8.35 24.50
CA GLY A 450 16.85 -7.33 24.81
C GLY A 450 16.39 -7.29 26.26
N ARG A 451 17.11 -7.92 27.21
CA ARG A 451 16.61 -8.13 28.59
C ARG A 451 17.32 -7.34 29.67
N HIS A 452 18.65 -7.13 29.56
CA HIS A 452 19.47 -6.53 30.63
C HIS A 452 19.97 -5.15 30.25
N ARG A 453 21.05 -5.04 29.49
CA ARG A 453 21.74 -3.78 29.15
C ARG A 453 20.84 -2.79 28.41
N SER A 454 20.12 -3.25 27.40
CA SER A 454 19.19 -2.40 26.62
C SER A 454 18.08 -1.83 27.49
N VAL A 455 17.52 -2.63 28.39
CA VAL A 455 16.49 -2.20 29.34
C VAL A 455 17.06 -1.14 30.28
N TYR A 456 18.21 -1.42 30.90
CA TYR A 456 18.87 -0.48 31.82
C TYR A 456 19.13 0.89 31.17
N PHE A 457 19.70 0.93 29.97
CA PHE A 457 20.01 2.22 29.32
C PHE A 457 18.76 2.96 28.83
N ALA A 458 17.74 2.24 28.40
CA ALA A 458 16.47 2.85 28.03
C ALA A 458 15.79 3.52 29.23
N GLU A 459 15.81 2.87 30.41
CA GLU A 459 15.35 3.48 31.69
C GLU A 459 16.18 4.71 32.07
N ARG A 460 17.49 4.61 32.00
CA ARG A 460 18.39 5.73 32.32
C ARG A 460 18.13 6.96 31.46
N LEU A 461 17.85 6.77 30.15
CA LEU A 461 17.48 7.88 29.29
C LEU A 461 16.09 8.41 29.61
N ALA A 462 15.13 7.54 29.92
CA ALA A 462 13.79 7.93 30.30
C ALA A 462 13.80 8.81 31.56
N ASP A 463 14.51 8.37 32.60
CA ASP A 463 14.68 9.13 33.87
C ASP A 463 15.33 10.49 33.63
N HIS A 464 16.38 10.53 32.80
CA HIS A 464 17.07 11.77 32.43
C HIS A 464 16.15 12.78 31.72
N LEU A 465 15.35 12.30 30.75
CA LEU A 465 14.42 13.16 30.03
C LEU A 465 13.27 13.64 30.93
N GLU A 466 12.77 12.80 31.82
CA GLU A 466 11.75 13.18 32.79
C GLU A 466 12.27 14.24 33.76
N GLU A 467 13.49 14.08 34.29
CA GLU A 467 14.12 15.05 35.18
C GLU A 467 14.34 16.41 34.50
N LYS A 468 14.85 16.40 33.25
CA LYS A 468 15.22 17.62 32.55
C LYS A 468 14.03 18.34 31.92
N TYR A 469 13.11 17.60 31.31
CA TYR A 469 12.07 18.16 30.44
C TYR A 469 10.64 17.94 30.98
N GLY A 470 10.43 17.11 32.00
CA GLY A 470 9.10 16.73 32.48
C GLY A 470 8.23 17.89 32.90
N SER A 471 8.84 18.97 33.43
CA SER A 471 8.11 20.18 33.87
C SER A 471 7.84 21.18 32.73
N THR A 472 8.40 20.97 31.54
CA THR A 472 8.34 21.97 30.45
C THR A 472 7.00 22.01 29.74
N GLY A 473 6.22 20.93 29.79
CA GLY A 473 4.97 20.75 29.03
C GLY A 473 5.14 20.67 27.51
N LYS A 474 6.39 20.60 27.01
CA LYS A 474 6.71 20.61 25.59
C LYS A 474 6.95 19.21 25.01
N LEU A 475 7.12 18.21 25.88
CA LEU A 475 7.39 16.83 25.50
C LEU A 475 6.26 15.92 25.91
N HIS A 476 6.13 14.84 25.14
CA HIS A 476 5.47 13.62 25.53
C HIS A 476 6.44 12.47 25.28
N ALA A 477 6.74 11.66 26.30
CA ALA A 477 7.72 10.59 26.18
C ALA A 477 7.13 9.25 26.62
N VAL A 478 7.42 8.21 25.81
CA VAL A 478 6.98 6.83 26.06
C VAL A 478 8.19 5.91 26.04
N LEU A 479 8.29 5.02 27.01
CA LEU A 479 9.30 3.98 27.12
C LEU A 479 8.69 2.61 26.80
N ILE A 480 9.33 1.87 25.90
CA ILE A 480 8.86 0.59 25.37
C ILE A 480 9.94 -0.47 25.50
N HIS A 481 9.73 -1.44 26.39
CA HIS A 481 10.59 -2.62 26.50
C HIS A 481 10.00 -3.75 25.66
N ARG A 482 10.41 -3.83 24.38
CA ARG A 482 9.81 -4.72 23.40
C ARG A 482 9.84 -6.21 23.82
N GLU A 483 10.96 -6.66 24.42
CA GLU A 483 11.13 -8.07 24.75
C GLU A 483 10.46 -8.48 26.08
N GLN A 484 9.99 -7.52 26.86
CA GLN A 484 9.23 -7.69 28.09
C GLN A 484 7.74 -7.41 27.89
N ASN A 485 7.36 -6.91 26.72
CA ASN A 485 6.01 -6.45 26.40
C ASN A 485 5.51 -5.40 27.44
N LEU A 486 6.38 -4.45 27.79
CA LEU A 486 6.09 -3.38 28.74
C LEU A 486 6.15 -2.03 28.02
N GLU A 487 5.13 -1.24 28.23
CA GLU A 487 5.05 0.15 27.77
C GLU A 487 4.60 1.04 28.92
N ARG A 488 5.27 2.19 29.11
CA ARG A 488 4.86 3.21 30.08
C ARG A 488 5.05 4.62 29.56
N GLU A 489 4.15 5.51 29.94
CA GLU A 489 4.36 6.94 29.77
C GLU A 489 5.42 7.44 30.76
N VAL A 490 6.39 8.20 30.27
CA VAL A 490 7.47 8.83 31.02
C VAL A 490 7.11 10.29 31.29
N ILE A 491 6.74 11.03 30.24
CA ILE A 491 6.31 12.43 30.32
C ILE A 491 4.94 12.53 29.64
N ARG A 492 3.98 13.11 30.35
CA ARG A 492 2.59 13.29 29.87
C ARG A 492 2.33 14.65 29.27
#